data_6623a4d43a4a001628fc47d2469f08e3
#
_entry.id   6623a4d43a4a001628fc47d2469f08e3
#
_cell.length_a   1.000
_cell.length_b   1.000
_cell.length_c   1.000
_cell.angle_alpha   90.00
_cell.angle_beta   90.00
_cell.angle_gamma   90.00
#
_symmetry.space_group_name_H-M   'P 1'
#
loop_
_entity.id
_entity.type
_entity.pdbx_description
1 polymer ?
#
loop_
_entity_poly.entity_id
_entity_poly.type
_entity_poly.pdbx_seq_one_letter_code
_entity_poly.pdbx_strand_id
1 'polypeptide(L)'
;MNMAEDILDLVSTAKDNLGYNPPAATGADGSNYEQEVFWMRILYDYTEYNCRILKYREVKQKKNTFFEVVLDTTPFYAEMGGEVGDQGVLVSEYETIEILDTKSENNLSVHHVAKLPEHPEAEFMACVDVEKRRATEANHTCTHLLDEALREVLGTHVEQKGSYVCPDGLRFDFS
;
A
#
# COMPACT_ATOMS: atom_id res chain seq x y z
N MET A 1 19.11 16.05 -1.69
CA MET A 1 17.77 16.49 -1.25
C MET A 1 17.02 15.22 -0.92
N ASN A 2 16.60 15.06 0.33
CA ASN A 2 16.03 13.81 0.83
C ASN A 2 14.54 13.78 0.49
N MET A 3 14.17 13.01 -0.55
CA MET A 3 12.80 12.93 -1.07
C MET A 3 11.77 12.53 0.01
N ALA A 4 12.18 11.75 1.01
CA ALA A 4 11.30 11.32 2.11
C ALA A 4 10.93 12.48 3.05
N GLU A 5 11.86 13.37 3.38
CA GLU A 5 11.58 14.54 4.24
C GLU A 5 10.65 15.53 3.53
N ASP A 6 10.90 15.80 2.23
CA ASP A 6 10.05 16.69 1.43
C ASP A 6 8.61 16.14 1.25
N ILE A 7 8.44 14.80 1.23
CA ILE A 7 7.12 14.17 1.11
C ILE A 7 6.38 14.20 2.43
N LEU A 8 7.05 13.97 3.57
CA LEU A 8 6.44 14.05 4.89
C LEU A 8 5.89 15.45 5.17
N ASP A 9 6.60 16.50 4.75
CA ASP A 9 6.13 17.88 4.84
C ASP A 9 4.91 18.14 3.95
N LEU A 10 4.88 17.58 2.73
CA LEU A 10 3.75 17.70 1.81
C LEU A 10 2.53 16.93 2.28
N VAL A 11 2.70 15.73 2.83
CA VAL A 11 1.62 14.94 3.43
C VAL A 11 1.05 15.65 4.65
N SER A 12 1.90 16.27 5.48
CA SER A 12 1.45 17.13 6.59
C SER A 12 0.62 18.31 6.09
N THR A 13 1.09 19.00 5.07
CA THR A 13 0.39 20.15 4.47
C THR A 13 -0.91 19.74 3.78
N ALA A 14 -0.97 18.58 3.11
CA ALA A 14 -2.19 18.05 2.50
C ALA A 14 -3.24 17.69 3.55
N LYS A 15 -2.82 17.15 4.70
CA LYS A 15 -3.71 16.90 5.86
C LYS A 15 -4.38 18.16 6.37
N ASP A 16 -3.62 19.26 6.47
CA ASP A 16 -4.13 20.56 6.92
C ASP A 16 -5.14 21.14 5.91
N ASN A 17 -4.93 20.91 4.60
CA ASN A 17 -5.81 21.40 3.54
C ASN A 17 -7.12 20.61 3.38
N LEU A 18 -7.16 19.36 3.82
CA LEU A 18 -8.38 18.53 3.79
C LEU A 18 -9.38 18.88 4.92
N GLY A 19 -9.03 19.86 5.80
CA GLY A 19 -9.91 20.31 6.88
C GLY A 19 -10.22 19.23 7.93
N TYR A 20 -9.54 18.09 7.87
CA TYR A 20 -9.62 17.04 8.84
C TYR A 20 -8.62 17.32 9.96
N ASN A 21 -9.13 17.91 11.02
CA ASN A 21 -8.43 18.05 12.30
C ASN A 21 -8.96 16.94 13.22
N PRO A 22 -8.32 15.76 13.29
CA PRO A 22 -8.74 14.75 14.25
C PRO A 22 -8.64 15.37 15.66
N PRO A 23 -9.62 15.15 16.54
CA PRO A 23 -9.48 15.53 17.93
C PRO A 23 -8.20 14.89 18.47
N ALA A 24 -7.41 15.66 19.22
CA ALA A 24 -6.13 15.22 19.76
C ALA A 24 -6.37 14.16 20.87
N ALA A 25 -6.58 12.93 20.49
CA ALA A 25 -6.46 11.78 21.39
C ALA A 25 -4.99 11.37 21.43
N THR A 26 -4.23 12.03 22.30
CA THR A 26 -2.87 11.59 22.62
C THR A 26 -2.95 10.35 23.50
N GLY A 27 -2.50 9.20 23.00
CA GLY A 27 -2.13 8.09 23.86
C GLY A 27 -1.11 8.55 24.90
N ALA A 28 -0.98 7.84 26.01
CA ALA A 28 -0.06 8.16 27.09
C ALA A 28 1.43 8.20 26.63
N ASP A 29 1.73 7.74 25.42
CA ASP A 29 3.03 7.72 24.74
C ASP A 29 3.19 8.85 23.68
N GLY A 30 2.19 9.73 23.53
CA GLY A 30 2.20 10.81 22.51
C GLY A 30 1.82 10.37 21.10
N SER A 31 1.40 9.11 20.89
CA SER A 31 0.95 8.62 19.59
C SER A 31 -0.43 9.19 19.23
N ASN A 32 -0.60 9.57 17.97
CA ASN A 32 -1.89 10.04 17.42
C ASN A 32 -2.72 8.85 16.93
N TYR A 33 -3.29 8.11 17.88
CA TYR A 33 -4.01 6.84 17.66
C TYR A 33 -5.17 6.97 16.66
N GLU A 34 -5.90 8.10 16.67
CA GLU A 34 -7.03 8.33 15.76
C GLU A 34 -6.58 8.52 14.31
N GLN A 35 -5.41 9.10 14.10
CA GLN A 35 -4.85 9.29 12.78
C GLN A 35 -4.37 7.96 12.17
N GLU A 36 -3.73 7.10 12.97
CA GLU A 36 -3.34 5.76 12.54
C GLU A 36 -4.56 4.88 12.23
N VAL A 37 -5.59 4.92 13.07
CA VAL A 37 -6.84 4.20 12.84
C VAL A 37 -7.56 4.71 11.59
N PHE A 38 -7.57 6.02 11.31
CA PHE A 38 -8.16 6.58 10.09
C PHE A 38 -7.46 6.06 8.84
N TRP A 39 -6.12 6.06 8.80
CA TRP A 39 -5.35 5.55 7.66
C TRP A 39 -5.50 4.04 7.49
N MET A 40 -5.52 3.28 8.60
CA MET A 40 -5.80 1.84 8.55
C MET A 40 -7.20 1.57 7.99
N ARG A 41 -8.21 2.35 8.35
CA ARG A 41 -9.56 2.19 7.80
C ARG A 41 -9.61 2.47 6.30
N ILE A 42 -8.93 3.51 5.81
CA ILE A 42 -8.87 3.74 4.35
C ILE A 42 -8.24 2.53 3.66
N LEU A 43 -7.14 2.01 4.19
CA LEU A 43 -6.42 0.89 3.61
C LEU A 43 -7.23 -0.42 3.59
N TYR A 44 -7.97 -0.72 4.66
CA TYR A 44 -8.65 -2.01 4.83
C TYR A 44 -10.15 -1.99 4.50
N ASP A 45 -10.84 -0.85 4.72
CA ASP A 45 -12.29 -0.75 4.55
C ASP A 45 -12.70 -0.28 3.16
N TYR A 46 -11.79 0.41 2.43
CA TYR A 46 -12.09 1.01 1.13
C TYR A 46 -11.29 0.38 0.00
N THR A 47 -11.98 0.05 -1.08
CA THR A 47 -11.39 -0.39 -2.34
C THR A 47 -11.32 0.72 -3.39
N GLU A 48 -12.00 1.85 -3.11
CA GLU A 48 -12.02 3.05 -3.94
C GLU A 48 -11.89 4.28 -3.06
N TYR A 49 -11.04 5.24 -3.47
CA TYR A 49 -10.87 6.49 -2.74
C TYR A 49 -10.38 7.61 -3.65
N ASN A 50 -10.88 8.84 -3.43
CA ASN A 50 -10.41 10.02 -4.16
C ASN A 50 -9.01 10.40 -3.69
N CYS A 51 -8.14 10.70 -4.64
CA CYS A 51 -6.76 11.05 -4.37
C CYS A 51 -6.19 12.06 -5.37
N ARG A 52 -5.03 12.61 -5.03
CA ARG A 52 -4.21 13.46 -5.91
C ARG A 52 -2.78 12.96 -5.91
N ILE A 53 -2.09 13.14 -7.04
CA ILE A 53 -0.68 12.86 -7.14
C ILE A 53 0.09 13.98 -6.47
N LEU A 54 0.87 13.66 -5.43
CA LEU A 54 1.75 14.60 -4.74
C LEU A 54 3.09 14.72 -5.44
N LYS A 55 3.69 13.58 -5.79
CA LYS A 55 5.00 13.51 -6.45
C LYS A 55 5.09 12.31 -7.38
N TYR A 56 5.98 12.42 -8.35
CA TYR A 56 6.34 11.32 -9.23
C TYR A 56 7.80 11.40 -9.66
N ARG A 57 8.37 10.26 -10.04
CA ARG A 57 9.71 10.17 -10.65
C ARG A 57 9.75 9.07 -11.71
N GLU A 58 10.59 9.27 -12.72
CA GLU A 58 10.93 8.23 -13.71
C GLU A 58 12.01 7.31 -13.13
N VAL A 59 11.80 6.00 -13.23
CA VAL A 59 12.76 4.97 -12.81
C VAL A 59 13.19 4.15 -14.03
N LYS A 60 14.49 4.11 -14.27
CA LYS A 60 15.10 3.33 -15.36
C LYS A 60 15.80 2.11 -14.79
N GLN A 61 15.23 0.93 -14.98
CA GLN A 61 15.85 -0.34 -14.60
C GLN A 61 16.22 -1.13 -15.85
N LYS A 62 17.54 -1.25 -16.12
CA LYS A 62 18.14 -2.06 -17.20
C LYS A 62 17.43 -1.95 -18.56
N LYS A 63 16.25 -2.57 -18.73
CA LYS A 63 15.47 -2.59 -19.97
C LYS A 63 14.07 -2.03 -19.85
N ASN A 64 13.61 -1.75 -18.63
CA ASN A 64 12.26 -1.25 -18.38
C ASN A 64 12.32 0.16 -17.80
N THR A 65 11.48 1.02 -18.30
CA THR A 65 11.20 2.34 -17.72
C THR A 65 9.80 2.29 -17.14
N PHE A 66 9.65 2.71 -15.91
CA PHE A 66 8.35 2.89 -15.24
C PHE A 66 8.41 4.16 -14.39
N PHE A 67 7.28 4.56 -13.88
CA PHE A 67 7.19 5.72 -13.01
C PHE A 67 6.73 5.31 -11.64
N GLU A 68 7.23 5.99 -10.64
CA GLU A 68 6.78 5.89 -9.25
C GLU A 68 5.96 7.13 -8.93
N VAL A 69 4.80 6.89 -8.32
CA VAL A 69 3.82 7.92 -7.98
C VAL A 69 3.49 7.81 -6.49
N VAL A 70 3.47 8.94 -5.81
CA VAL A 70 3.01 9.07 -4.42
C VAL A 70 1.72 9.84 -4.41
N LEU A 71 0.70 9.28 -3.75
CA LEU A 71 -0.62 9.86 -3.59
C LEU A 71 -0.75 10.53 -2.20
N ASP A 72 -1.62 11.54 -2.09
CA ASP A 72 -1.98 12.17 -0.81
C ASP A 72 -2.73 11.19 0.10
N THR A 73 -3.55 10.34 -0.50
CA THR A 73 -4.33 9.30 0.16
C THR A 73 -4.39 8.07 -0.74
N THR A 74 -4.30 6.87 -0.17
CA THR A 74 -4.32 5.65 -0.96
C THR A 74 -5.09 4.52 -0.27
N PRO A 75 -5.96 3.79 -1.01
CA PRO A 75 -6.56 2.54 -0.57
C PRO A 75 -5.68 1.32 -0.90
N PHE A 76 -4.54 1.51 -1.60
CA PHE A 76 -3.66 0.42 -2.01
C PHE A 76 -2.76 -0.03 -0.87
N TYR A 77 -2.79 -1.34 -0.56
CA TYR A 77 -1.83 -1.97 0.35
C TYR A 77 -0.44 -1.97 -0.28
N ALA A 78 0.55 -1.50 0.44
CA ALA A 78 1.94 -1.55 0.01
C ALA A 78 2.60 -2.86 0.44
N GLU A 79 3.42 -3.47 -0.42
CA GLU A 79 4.15 -4.71 -0.14
C GLU A 79 4.84 -4.65 1.22
N MET A 80 4.51 -5.62 2.08
CA MET A 80 5.10 -5.74 3.41
C MET A 80 4.99 -7.18 3.91
N GLY A 81 5.99 -7.64 4.67
CA GLY A 81 5.94 -8.92 5.38
C GLY A 81 5.85 -10.16 4.47
N GLY A 82 6.21 -10.03 3.18
CA GLY A 82 6.10 -11.12 2.20
C GLY A 82 4.77 -11.17 1.44
N GLU A 83 3.81 -10.30 1.78
CA GLU A 83 2.60 -10.08 1.00
C GLU A 83 2.86 -9.03 -0.09
N VAL A 84 2.43 -9.32 -1.33
CA VAL A 84 2.59 -8.40 -2.47
C VAL A 84 1.72 -7.16 -2.31
N GLY A 85 2.16 -6.07 -2.93
CA GLY A 85 1.38 -4.84 -3.00
C GLY A 85 0.15 -4.97 -3.91
N ASP A 86 -0.85 -4.15 -3.63
CA ASP A 86 -2.04 -4.08 -4.46
C ASP A 86 -1.77 -3.54 -5.86
N GLN A 87 -2.61 -3.98 -6.76
CA GLN A 87 -2.74 -3.49 -8.12
C GLN A 87 -4.12 -2.86 -8.34
N GLY A 88 -4.27 -2.11 -9.42
CA GLY A 88 -5.54 -1.51 -9.80
C GLY A 88 -5.39 -0.36 -10.76
N VAL A 89 -6.20 0.68 -10.61
CA VAL A 89 -6.20 1.82 -11.53
C VAL A 89 -6.40 3.15 -10.81
N LEU A 90 -5.88 4.22 -11.41
CA LEU A 90 -6.26 5.61 -11.12
C LEU A 90 -7.15 6.09 -12.28
N VAL A 91 -8.36 6.50 -11.97
CA VAL A 91 -9.35 6.97 -12.94
C VAL A 91 -9.58 8.46 -12.76
N SER A 92 -9.41 9.24 -13.82
CA SER A 92 -9.82 10.65 -13.87
C SER A 92 -10.87 10.86 -14.95
N GLU A 93 -11.36 12.08 -15.11
CA GLU A 93 -12.24 12.45 -16.22
C GLU A 93 -11.55 12.35 -17.59
N TYR A 94 -10.21 12.38 -17.62
CA TYR A 94 -9.41 12.41 -18.85
C TYR A 94 -8.91 11.02 -19.26
N GLU A 95 -8.50 10.19 -18.28
CA GLU A 95 -7.80 8.94 -18.57
C GLU A 95 -7.85 7.95 -17.40
N THR A 96 -7.44 6.72 -17.70
CA THR A 96 -7.20 5.66 -16.71
C THR A 96 -5.73 5.26 -16.76
N ILE A 97 -5.08 5.22 -15.60
CA ILE A 97 -3.68 4.81 -15.40
C ILE A 97 -3.66 3.52 -14.59
N GLU A 98 -2.99 2.49 -15.12
CA GLU A 98 -2.82 1.22 -14.44
C GLU A 98 -1.74 1.32 -13.35
N ILE A 99 -2.06 0.87 -12.13
CA ILE A 99 -1.11 0.63 -11.04
C ILE A 99 -0.67 -0.82 -11.11
N LEU A 100 0.60 -1.01 -11.44
CA LEU A 100 1.22 -2.32 -11.66
C LEU A 100 1.62 -2.99 -10.35
N ASP A 101 1.95 -2.20 -9.34
CA ASP A 101 2.43 -2.66 -8.03
C ASP A 101 2.42 -1.49 -7.04
N THR A 102 2.37 -1.81 -5.74
CA THR A 102 2.47 -0.82 -4.67
C THR A 102 3.54 -1.26 -3.67
N LYS A 103 4.59 -0.46 -3.51
CA LYS A 103 5.74 -0.73 -2.65
C LYS A 103 5.75 0.17 -1.42
N SER A 104 6.33 -0.33 -0.34
CA SER A 104 6.63 0.47 0.84
C SER A 104 8.06 0.98 0.79
N GLU A 105 8.25 2.29 0.65
CA GLU A 105 9.56 2.94 0.71
C GLU A 105 9.54 4.05 1.76
N ASN A 106 10.40 3.96 2.78
CA ASN A 106 10.50 4.97 3.85
C ASN A 106 9.14 5.33 4.49
N ASN A 107 8.30 4.33 4.75
CA ASN A 107 6.94 4.47 5.29
C ASN A 107 5.95 5.21 4.34
N LEU A 108 6.26 5.26 3.06
CA LEU A 108 5.39 5.78 2.03
C LEU A 108 4.91 4.65 1.12
N SER A 109 3.65 4.71 0.72
CA SER A 109 3.12 3.87 -0.35
C SER A 109 3.50 4.46 -1.69
N VAL A 110 4.35 3.76 -2.42
CA VAL A 110 4.85 4.15 -3.75
C VAL A 110 4.20 3.27 -4.81
N HIS A 111 3.44 3.89 -5.71
CA HIS A 111 2.68 3.20 -6.74
C HIS A 111 3.48 3.18 -8.04
N HIS A 112 3.68 1.99 -8.60
CA HIS A 112 4.37 1.80 -9.87
C HIS A 112 3.38 1.87 -11.03
N VAL A 113 3.62 2.77 -11.98
CA VAL A 113 2.79 2.92 -13.19
C VAL A 113 3.66 2.87 -14.45
N ALA A 114 3.11 2.32 -15.54
CA ALA A 114 3.86 2.20 -16.81
C ALA A 114 4.05 3.55 -17.50
N LYS A 115 3.12 4.49 -17.31
CA LYS A 115 3.13 5.84 -17.86
C LYS A 115 2.59 6.85 -16.87
N LEU A 116 3.06 8.09 -16.92
CA LEU A 116 2.43 9.18 -16.18
C LEU A 116 1.13 9.62 -16.87
N PRO A 117 0.14 10.11 -16.10
CA PRO A 117 -1.02 10.77 -16.68
C PRO A 117 -0.62 12.03 -17.46
N GLU A 118 -1.43 12.38 -18.46
CA GLU A 118 -1.28 13.64 -19.19
C GLU A 118 -1.63 14.86 -18.31
N HIS A 119 -2.52 14.64 -17.32
CA HIS A 119 -2.96 15.64 -16.34
C HIS A 119 -2.67 15.17 -14.91
N PRO A 120 -1.39 15.19 -14.46
CA PRO A 120 -1.02 14.71 -13.13
C PRO A 120 -1.57 15.57 -11.98
N GLU A 121 -2.01 16.80 -12.26
CA GLU A 121 -2.64 17.71 -11.33
C GLU A 121 -4.14 17.44 -11.11
N ALA A 122 -4.75 16.52 -11.87
CA ALA A 122 -6.16 16.18 -11.75
C ALA A 122 -6.46 15.42 -10.44
N GLU A 123 -7.74 15.37 -10.10
CA GLU A 123 -8.24 14.43 -9.10
C GLU A 123 -8.43 13.06 -9.74
N PHE A 124 -8.07 12.03 -9.00
CA PHE A 124 -8.22 10.64 -9.42
C PHE A 124 -9.09 9.88 -8.41
N MET A 125 -9.85 8.94 -8.91
CA MET A 125 -10.39 7.84 -8.13
C MET A 125 -9.39 6.69 -8.18
N ALA A 126 -8.79 6.37 -7.05
CA ALA A 126 -7.95 5.20 -6.87
C ALA A 126 -8.84 3.98 -6.66
N CYS A 127 -8.78 2.99 -7.57
CA CYS A 127 -9.61 1.79 -7.54
C CYS A 127 -8.72 0.55 -7.46
N VAL A 128 -8.81 -0.19 -6.37
CA VAL A 128 -8.06 -1.44 -6.14
C VAL A 128 -8.66 -2.58 -6.96
N ASP A 129 -7.82 -3.48 -7.47
CA ASP A 129 -8.25 -4.76 -8.03
C ASP A 129 -8.75 -5.67 -6.88
N VAL A 130 -10.05 -5.63 -6.65
CA VAL A 130 -10.71 -6.32 -5.54
C VAL A 130 -10.58 -7.84 -5.64
N GLU A 131 -10.55 -8.39 -6.85
CA GLU A 131 -10.43 -9.84 -7.04
C GLU A 131 -9.03 -10.31 -6.62
N LYS A 132 -7.98 -9.60 -7.03
CA LYS A 132 -6.60 -9.89 -6.62
C LYS A 132 -6.40 -9.70 -5.12
N ARG A 133 -6.91 -8.60 -4.55
CA ARG A 133 -6.82 -8.35 -3.09
C ARG A 133 -7.46 -9.50 -2.30
N ARG A 134 -8.69 -9.89 -2.61
CA ARG A 134 -9.38 -11.00 -1.93
C ARG A 134 -8.66 -12.33 -2.05
N ALA A 135 -8.08 -12.62 -3.22
CA ALA A 135 -7.28 -13.82 -3.41
C ALA A 135 -6.01 -13.79 -2.54
N THR A 136 -5.34 -12.64 -2.46
CA THR A 136 -4.16 -12.43 -1.60
C THR A 136 -4.51 -12.58 -0.12
N GLU A 137 -5.60 -11.95 0.36
CA GLU A 137 -6.10 -12.07 1.74
C GLU A 137 -6.44 -13.52 2.13
N ALA A 138 -7.05 -14.27 1.20
CA ALA A 138 -7.34 -15.68 1.41
C ALA A 138 -6.05 -16.50 1.55
N ASN A 139 -5.06 -16.26 0.68
CA ASN A 139 -3.75 -16.91 0.74
C ASN A 139 -2.94 -16.49 1.99
N HIS A 140 -3.06 -15.25 2.44
CA HIS A 140 -2.47 -14.80 3.70
C HIS A 140 -3.08 -15.56 4.90
N THR A 141 -4.40 -15.67 4.95
CA THR A 141 -5.10 -16.47 5.97
C THR A 141 -4.65 -17.92 5.93
N CYS A 142 -4.56 -18.52 4.73
CA CYS A 142 -4.04 -19.88 4.54
C CYS A 142 -2.60 -20.04 5.05
N THR A 143 -1.76 -19.01 4.93
CA THR A 143 -0.39 -19.01 5.44
C THR A 143 -0.37 -19.20 6.96
N HIS A 144 -1.21 -18.47 7.70
CA HIS A 144 -1.32 -18.61 9.15
C HIS A 144 -1.88 -19.98 9.57
N LEU A 145 -2.89 -20.48 8.86
CA LEU A 145 -3.43 -21.82 9.12
C LEU A 145 -2.39 -22.92 8.85
N LEU A 146 -1.59 -22.76 7.81
CA LEU A 146 -0.50 -23.68 7.49
C LEU A 146 0.58 -23.68 8.56
N ASP A 147 0.99 -22.50 9.06
CA ASP A 147 1.96 -22.39 10.16
C ASP A 147 1.49 -23.16 11.40
N GLU A 148 0.25 -22.93 11.83
CA GLU A 148 -0.30 -23.63 12.99
C GLU A 148 -0.41 -25.14 12.77
N ALA A 149 -0.90 -25.58 11.61
CA ALA A 149 -0.99 -26.99 11.26
C ALA A 149 0.40 -27.68 11.25
N LEU A 150 1.42 -27.02 10.73
CA LEU A 150 2.79 -27.52 10.75
C LEU A 150 3.34 -27.66 12.18
N ARG A 151 3.05 -26.71 13.06
CA ARG A 151 3.43 -26.75 14.48
C ARG A 151 2.70 -27.88 15.23
N GLU A 152 1.42 -28.12 14.94
CA GLU A 152 0.66 -29.21 15.53
C GLU A 152 1.19 -30.59 15.09
N VAL A 153 1.51 -30.76 13.81
CA VAL A 153 1.90 -32.05 13.22
C VAL A 153 3.38 -32.35 13.42
N LEU A 154 4.26 -31.38 13.21
CA LEU A 154 5.71 -31.57 13.23
C LEU A 154 6.33 -31.21 14.59
N GLY A 155 5.67 -30.34 15.36
CA GLY A 155 6.11 -29.91 16.68
C GLY A 155 6.38 -28.41 16.78
N THR A 156 6.45 -27.93 18.02
CA THR A 156 6.62 -26.50 18.35
C THR A 156 7.95 -25.89 17.94
N HIS A 157 8.88 -26.70 17.43
CA HIS A 157 10.17 -26.24 16.91
C HIS A 157 10.05 -25.61 15.50
N VAL A 158 8.89 -25.82 14.84
CA VAL A 158 8.62 -25.20 13.55
C VAL A 158 8.59 -23.67 13.73
N GLU A 159 9.44 -22.98 12.97
CA GLU A 159 9.52 -21.52 12.96
C GLU A 159 9.46 -21.02 11.51
N GLN A 160 8.63 -20.03 11.25
CA GLN A 160 8.61 -19.36 9.96
C GLN A 160 9.95 -18.66 9.71
N LYS A 161 10.57 -18.93 8.56
CA LYS A 161 11.81 -18.29 8.11
C LYS A 161 11.57 -17.29 6.98
N GLY A 162 10.47 -17.45 6.27
CA GLY A 162 10.03 -16.54 5.21
C GLY A 162 8.64 -16.90 4.71
N SER A 163 8.01 -15.96 4.03
CA SER A 163 6.75 -16.18 3.31
C SER A 163 6.73 -15.33 2.05
N TYR A 164 5.93 -15.77 1.10
CA TYR A 164 5.54 -14.99 -0.06
C TYR A 164 4.07 -15.26 -0.33
N VAL A 165 3.26 -14.21 -0.40
CA VAL A 165 1.80 -14.29 -0.55
C VAL A 165 1.40 -13.40 -1.71
N CYS A 166 0.69 -13.98 -2.69
CA CYS A 166 0.17 -13.27 -3.87
C CYS A 166 -1.20 -13.84 -4.27
N PRO A 167 -1.91 -13.25 -5.23
CA PRO A 167 -3.21 -13.74 -5.68
C PRO A 167 -3.19 -15.19 -6.15
N ASP A 168 -2.08 -15.63 -6.78
CA ASP A 168 -1.96 -16.96 -7.39
C ASP A 168 -1.57 -18.06 -6.39
N GLY A 169 -1.14 -17.70 -5.18
CA GLY A 169 -0.75 -18.67 -4.16
C GLY A 169 0.16 -18.12 -3.07
N LEU A 170 0.68 -19.05 -2.27
CA LEU A 170 1.60 -18.73 -1.18
C LEU A 170 2.84 -19.64 -1.22
N ARG A 171 3.93 -19.13 -0.66
CA ARG A 171 5.13 -19.90 -0.28
C ARG A 171 5.39 -19.69 1.19
N PHE A 172 5.66 -20.78 1.91
CA PHE A 172 6.00 -20.74 3.32
C PHE A 172 7.29 -21.48 3.56
N ASP A 173 8.32 -20.78 4.02
CA ASP A 173 9.65 -21.32 4.32
C ASP A 173 9.75 -21.49 5.84
N PHE A 174 10.09 -22.71 6.30
CA PHE A 174 10.20 -23.02 7.74
C PHE A 174 11.39 -23.91 8.04
N SER A 175 11.80 -23.99 9.31
CA SER A 175 12.89 -24.85 9.81
C SER A 175 12.35 -25.86 10.79
#